data_cb91b0191a2328406838d498c0beb172
#
_entry.id   cb91b0191a2328406838d498c0beb172
#
_cell.length_a   1.000
_cell.length_b   1.000
_cell.length_c   1.000
_cell.angle_alpha   90.00
_cell.angle_beta   90.00
_cell.angle_gamma   90.00
#
_symmetry.space_group_name_H-M   'P 1'
#
loop_
_entity.id
_entity.type
_entity.pdbx_description
1 polymer ?
#
loop_
_entity_poly.entity_id
_entity_poly.type
_entity_poly.pdbx_seq_one_letter_code
_entity_poly.pdbx_strand_id
1 'polypeptide(L)'
;ELPKAAKAYGKALDTSRAMVAACRMNKKIEVSAVRENVDELVESVSRNRDALMALINLKRFDDYTFTHSLNVSVLAISAGKSLGLNDEELRILGMGTMFHDLGKTRIPGHILNKPGKLSDDEFAVMRNHAALSGQIIEEQKLPVEAIVHKIARHHHERIDGSGYPDHLK
;
A
#
# COMPACT_ATOMS: atom_id res chain seq x y z
N GLU A 1 -6.37 24.63 -1.79
CA GLU A 1 -5.85 23.29 -2.09
C GLU A 1 -6.01 22.29 -0.91
N LEU A 2 -5.72 22.69 0.34
CA LEU A 2 -5.82 21.79 1.50
C LEU A 2 -7.19 21.08 1.64
N PRO A 3 -8.36 21.74 1.46
CA PRO A 3 -9.65 21.04 1.51
C PRO A 3 -9.83 19.98 0.43
N LYS A 4 -9.30 20.21 -0.78
CA LYS A 4 -9.36 19.24 -1.89
C LYS A 4 -8.46 18.03 -1.58
N ALA A 5 -7.25 18.25 -1.12
CA ALA A 5 -6.32 17.22 -0.69
C ALA A 5 -6.91 16.38 0.46
N ALA A 6 -7.55 17.05 1.44
CA ALA A 6 -8.22 16.36 2.55
C ALA A 6 -9.39 15.47 2.09
N LYS A 7 -10.14 15.90 1.08
CA LYS A 7 -11.22 15.09 0.49
C LYS A 7 -10.67 13.87 -0.22
N ALA A 8 -9.64 14.02 -1.08
CA ALA A 8 -9.00 12.91 -1.78
C ALA A 8 -8.39 11.91 -0.80
N TYR A 9 -7.67 12.39 0.22
CA TYR A 9 -7.10 11.56 1.27
C TYR A 9 -8.18 10.80 2.06
N GLY A 10 -9.30 11.46 2.41
CA GLY A 10 -10.41 10.83 3.13
C GLY A 10 -11.04 9.68 2.34
N LYS A 11 -11.34 9.90 1.05
CA LYS A 11 -11.85 8.85 0.15
C LYS A 11 -10.87 7.67 0.04
N ALA A 12 -9.58 7.94 -0.16
CA ALA A 12 -8.57 6.91 -0.27
C ALA A 12 -8.42 6.10 1.03
N LEU A 13 -8.60 6.74 2.19
CA LEU A 13 -8.63 6.06 3.49
C LEU A 13 -9.82 5.12 3.62
N ASP A 14 -11.02 5.55 3.22
CA ASP A 14 -12.22 4.71 3.26
C ASP A 14 -12.08 3.51 2.30
N THR A 15 -11.50 3.73 1.12
CA THR A 15 -11.20 2.66 0.16
C THR A 15 -10.15 1.68 0.71
N SER A 16 -9.10 2.15 1.37
CA SER A 16 -8.11 1.29 2.03
C SER A 16 -8.76 0.42 3.10
N ARG A 17 -9.65 0.98 3.93
CA ARG A 17 -10.44 0.23 4.92
C ARG A 17 -11.31 -0.83 4.27
N ALA A 18 -12.05 -0.47 3.22
CA ALA A 18 -12.93 -1.39 2.49
C ALA A 18 -12.13 -2.54 1.86
N MET A 19 -10.98 -2.26 1.27
CA MET A 19 -10.09 -3.24 0.66
C MET A 19 -9.59 -4.28 1.67
N VAL A 20 -9.10 -3.85 2.83
CA VAL A 20 -8.64 -4.75 3.89
C VAL A 20 -9.80 -5.54 4.49
N ALA A 21 -10.97 -4.92 4.68
CA ALA A 21 -12.17 -5.60 5.15
C ALA A 21 -12.62 -6.69 4.17
N ALA A 22 -12.60 -6.40 2.86
CA ALA A 22 -12.91 -7.39 1.81
C ALA A 22 -11.94 -8.59 1.88
N CYS A 23 -10.62 -8.33 2.00
CA CYS A 23 -9.63 -9.39 2.18
C CYS A 23 -9.91 -10.28 3.40
N ARG A 24 -10.16 -9.68 4.56
CA ARG A 24 -10.44 -10.41 5.80
C ARG A 24 -11.71 -11.27 5.71
N MET A 25 -12.69 -10.82 4.93
CA MET A 25 -13.97 -11.52 4.72
C MET A 25 -13.94 -12.48 3.53
N ASN A 26 -12.80 -12.67 2.87
CA ASN A 26 -12.67 -13.43 1.63
C ASN A 26 -13.61 -12.93 0.50
N LYS A 27 -13.90 -11.64 0.48
CA LYS A 27 -14.68 -10.98 -0.56
C LYS A 27 -13.76 -10.38 -1.62
N LYS A 28 -14.32 -10.17 -2.82
CA LYS A 28 -13.60 -9.52 -3.92
C LYS A 28 -13.28 -8.06 -3.62
N ILE A 29 -12.06 -7.66 -3.96
CA ILE A 29 -11.61 -6.26 -3.86
C ILE A 29 -12.12 -5.49 -5.09
N GLU A 30 -12.71 -4.32 -4.87
CA GLU A 30 -13.14 -3.40 -5.92
C GLU A 30 -11.94 -2.55 -6.40
N VAL A 31 -11.20 -3.09 -7.38
CA VAL A 31 -9.98 -2.45 -7.90
C VAL A 31 -10.26 -1.11 -8.57
N SER A 32 -11.44 -0.94 -9.20
CA SER A 32 -11.86 0.33 -9.80
C SER A 32 -11.86 1.47 -8.80
N ALA A 33 -12.41 1.24 -7.61
CA ALA A 33 -12.42 2.24 -6.54
C ALA A 33 -11.02 2.60 -6.04
N VAL A 34 -10.11 1.61 -5.96
CA VAL A 34 -8.71 1.86 -5.61
C VAL A 34 -8.04 2.71 -6.69
N ARG A 35 -8.25 2.37 -7.97
CA ARG A 35 -7.68 3.10 -9.12
C ARG A 35 -8.15 4.55 -9.16
N GLU A 36 -9.45 4.80 -9.03
CA GLU A 36 -10.01 6.16 -8.99
C GLU A 36 -9.40 7.01 -7.86
N ASN A 37 -9.24 6.43 -6.67
CA ASN A 37 -8.63 7.15 -5.56
C ASN A 37 -7.13 7.40 -5.77
N VAL A 38 -6.39 6.46 -6.35
CA VAL A 38 -4.99 6.68 -6.71
C VAL A 38 -4.87 7.79 -7.76
N ASP A 39 -5.76 7.85 -8.75
CA ASP A 39 -5.82 8.93 -9.74
C ASP A 39 -6.04 10.30 -9.06
N GLU A 40 -6.99 10.39 -8.12
CA GLU A 40 -7.21 11.61 -7.33
C GLU A 40 -5.96 12.02 -6.50
N LEU A 41 -5.22 11.03 -5.95
CA LEU A 41 -3.97 11.29 -5.22
C LEU A 41 -2.86 11.81 -6.16
N VAL A 42 -2.69 11.20 -7.34
CA VAL A 42 -1.71 11.65 -8.36
C VAL A 42 -2.01 13.07 -8.80
N GLU A 43 -3.28 13.38 -9.11
CA GLU A 43 -3.68 14.75 -9.43
C GLU A 43 -3.41 15.72 -8.28
N SER A 44 -3.71 15.33 -7.05
CA SER A 44 -3.53 16.18 -5.87
C SER A 44 -2.05 16.47 -5.64
N VAL A 45 -1.16 15.47 -5.78
CA VAL A 45 0.31 15.65 -5.70
C VAL A 45 0.79 16.56 -6.83
N SER A 46 0.27 16.38 -8.05
CA SER A 46 0.67 17.18 -9.21
C SER A 46 0.25 18.64 -9.07
N ARG A 47 -0.87 18.93 -8.40
CA ARG A 47 -1.32 20.30 -8.12
C ARG A 47 -0.61 20.95 -6.93
N ASN A 48 -0.50 20.23 -5.81
CA ASN A 48 0.13 20.73 -4.60
C ASN A 48 0.53 19.58 -3.66
N ARG A 49 1.75 19.11 -3.82
CA ARG A 49 2.35 18.04 -3.01
C ARG A 49 2.29 18.33 -1.51
N ASP A 50 2.58 19.57 -1.11
CA ASP A 50 2.71 19.92 0.30
C ASP A 50 1.39 19.83 1.07
N ALA A 51 0.25 20.01 0.39
CA ALA A 51 -1.06 19.86 0.99
C ALA A 51 -1.34 18.42 1.45
N LEU A 52 -0.97 17.41 0.64
CA LEU A 52 -1.08 15.99 1.04
C LEU A 52 -0.04 15.60 2.10
N MET A 53 1.19 16.10 1.97
CA MET A 53 2.25 15.85 2.95
C MET A 53 1.88 16.39 4.34
N ALA A 54 1.24 17.57 4.41
CA ALA A 54 0.72 18.11 5.66
C ALA A 54 -0.33 17.18 6.31
N LEU A 55 -1.22 16.57 5.52
CA LEU A 55 -2.26 15.65 6.03
C LEU A 55 -1.66 14.36 6.61
N ILE A 56 -0.63 13.80 6.00
CA ILE A 56 0.09 12.63 6.54
C ILE A 56 0.66 12.93 7.93
N ASN A 57 1.21 14.12 8.11
CA ASN A 57 1.81 14.54 9.39
C ASN A 57 0.77 14.80 10.49
N LEU A 58 -0.45 15.23 10.12
CA LEU A 58 -1.51 15.56 11.07
C LEU A 58 -2.26 14.33 11.62
N LYS A 59 -2.41 13.28 10.80
CA LYS A 59 -3.19 12.08 11.16
C LYS A 59 -2.32 10.95 11.72
N ARG A 60 -1.75 11.13 12.90
CA ARG A 60 -0.84 10.16 13.53
C ARG A 60 -1.51 9.01 14.33
N PHE A 61 -2.85 8.99 14.52
CA PHE A 61 -3.42 8.21 15.63
C PHE A 61 -4.57 7.24 15.32
N ASP A 62 -5.02 7.08 14.08
CA ASP A 62 -6.10 6.12 13.79
C ASP A 62 -5.65 4.99 12.86
N ASP A 63 -5.91 3.74 13.31
CA ASP A 63 -5.80 2.46 12.57
C ASP A 63 -4.55 2.33 11.69
N TYR A 64 -3.43 1.94 12.32
CA TYR A 64 -2.09 1.87 11.74
C TYR A 64 -2.03 1.17 10.37
N THR A 65 -2.76 0.05 10.19
CA THR A 65 -2.65 -0.75 8.97
C THR A 65 -3.22 -0.05 7.73
N PHE A 66 -4.38 0.62 7.87
CA PHE A 66 -5.05 1.28 6.72
C PHE A 66 -4.38 2.61 6.36
N THR A 67 -4.03 3.37 7.37
CA THR A 67 -3.34 4.65 7.23
C THR A 67 -1.93 4.46 6.69
N HIS A 68 -1.26 3.37 7.06
CA HIS A 68 0.09 3.06 6.61
C HIS A 68 0.16 2.92 5.08
N SER A 69 -0.61 2.02 4.48
CA SER A 69 -0.59 1.79 3.03
C SER A 69 -0.94 3.04 2.24
N LEU A 70 -1.93 3.82 2.71
CA LEU A 70 -2.27 5.11 2.11
C LEU A 70 -1.11 6.12 2.21
N ASN A 71 -0.51 6.26 3.40
CA ASN A 71 0.60 7.20 3.60
C ASN A 71 1.82 6.81 2.75
N VAL A 72 2.14 5.52 2.66
CA VAL A 72 3.20 5.01 1.78
C VAL A 72 2.88 5.33 0.32
N SER A 73 1.61 5.18 -0.11
CA SER A 73 1.21 5.52 -1.47
C SER A 73 1.40 7.01 -1.78
N VAL A 74 0.97 7.90 -0.90
CA VAL A 74 1.18 9.35 -1.07
C VAL A 74 2.67 9.72 -1.09
N LEU A 75 3.46 9.12 -0.21
CA LEU A 75 4.92 9.34 -0.17
C LEU A 75 5.60 8.84 -1.46
N ALA A 76 5.23 7.65 -1.92
CA ALA A 76 5.78 7.06 -3.13
C ALA A 76 5.43 7.89 -4.38
N ILE A 77 4.15 8.30 -4.54
CA ILE A 77 3.70 9.19 -5.62
C ILE A 77 4.48 10.52 -5.57
N SER A 78 4.63 11.10 -4.38
CA SER A 78 5.36 12.37 -4.20
C SER A 78 6.85 12.24 -4.55
N ALA A 79 7.49 11.16 -4.16
CA ALA A 79 8.88 10.85 -4.51
C ALA A 79 9.03 10.58 -6.01
N GLY A 80 8.16 9.75 -6.59
CA GLY A 80 8.15 9.45 -8.01
C GLY A 80 8.00 10.71 -8.87
N LYS A 81 7.10 11.63 -8.48
CA LYS A 81 6.94 12.93 -9.15
C LYS A 81 8.22 13.75 -9.11
N SER A 82 8.91 13.76 -7.97
CA SER A 82 10.20 14.47 -7.82
C SER A 82 11.32 13.84 -8.67
N LEU A 83 11.22 12.55 -8.96
CA LEU A 83 12.14 11.81 -9.83
C LEU A 83 11.77 11.91 -11.31
N GLY A 84 10.69 12.59 -11.66
CA GLY A 84 10.26 12.83 -13.04
C GLY A 84 9.42 11.71 -13.65
N LEU A 85 8.85 10.81 -12.84
CA LEU A 85 7.90 9.81 -13.34
C LEU A 85 6.66 10.49 -13.93
N ASN A 86 6.15 9.93 -15.03
CA ASN A 86 4.90 10.37 -15.65
C ASN A 86 3.68 9.90 -14.84
N ASP A 87 2.50 10.43 -15.17
CA ASP A 87 1.28 10.15 -14.41
C ASP A 87 0.87 8.67 -14.43
N GLU A 88 1.15 7.92 -15.50
CA GLU A 88 0.88 6.49 -15.58
C GLU A 88 1.80 5.70 -14.65
N GLU A 89 3.08 6.01 -14.64
CA GLU A 89 4.05 5.41 -13.72
C GLU A 89 3.72 5.73 -12.26
N LEU A 90 3.24 6.95 -11.99
CA LEU A 90 2.78 7.35 -10.66
C LEU A 90 1.53 6.58 -10.22
N ARG A 91 0.58 6.32 -11.13
CA ARG A 91 -0.59 5.48 -10.85
C ARG A 91 -0.19 4.05 -10.52
N ILE A 92 0.69 3.46 -11.30
CA ILE A 92 1.23 2.11 -11.06
C ILE A 92 1.90 2.03 -9.70
N LEU A 93 2.74 3.03 -9.38
CA LEU A 93 3.44 3.11 -8.10
C LEU A 93 2.46 3.27 -6.93
N GLY A 94 1.47 4.14 -7.07
CA GLY A 94 0.39 4.34 -6.10
C GLY A 94 -0.44 3.07 -5.87
N MET A 95 -0.84 2.39 -6.95
CA MET A 95 -1.55 1.12 -6.87
C MET A 95 -0.72 0.05 -6.16
N GLY A 96 0.54 -0.14 -6.58
CA GLY A 96 1.44 -1.14 -5.98
C GLY A 96 1.61 -0.93 -4.48
N THR A 97 1.78 0.31 -4.06
CA THR A 97 1.93 0.67 -2.65
C THR A 97 0.62 0.58 -1.85
N MET A 98 -0.55 0.78 -2.46
CA MET A 98 -1.83 0.48 -1.80
C MET A 98 -2.00 -1.02 -1.52
N PHE A 99 -1.49 -1.89 -2.39
CA PHE A 99 -1.62 -3.35 -2.27
C PHE A 99 -0.49 -4.03 -1.49
N HIS A 100 0.66 -3.36 -1.24
CA HIS A 100 1.88 -4.00 -0.76
C HIS A 100 1.71 -4.80 0.53
N ASP A 101 0.89 -4.33 1.44
CA ASP A 101 0.69 -4.87 2.78
C ASP A 101 -0.62 -5.69 2.95
N LEU A 102 -1.34 -5.99 1.87
CA LEU A 102 -2.58 -6.79 1.93
C LEU A 102 -2.39 -8.15 2.58
N GLY A 103 -1.24 -8.77 2.37
CA GLY A 103 -0.89 -10.05 2.96
C GLY A 103 -0.88 -10.06 4.49
N LYS A 104 -0.76 -8.90 5.15
CA LYS A 104 -0.89 -8.77 6.60
C LYS A 104 -2.27 -9.21 7.11
N THR A 105 -3.29 -9.18 6.26
CA THR A 105 -4.63 -9.70 6.59
C THR A 105 -4.66 -11.19 6.86
N ARG A 106 -3.65 -11.93 6.40
CA ARG A 106 -3.48 -13.39 6.58
C ARG A 106 -2.46 -13.75 7.65
N ILE A 107 -1.80 -12.78 8.25
CA ILE A 107 -0.88 -13.01 9.37
C ILE A 107 -1.69 -13.20 10.66
N PRO A 108 -1.36 -14.21 11.49
CA PRO A 108 -2.04 -14.43 12.75
C PRO A 108 -2.04 -13.18 13.66
N GLY A 109 -3.20 -12.86 14.21
CA GLY A 109 -3.40 -11.61 14.95
C GLY A 109 -2.48 -11.45 16.17
N HIS A 110 -2.11 -12.54 16.83
CA HIS A 110 -1.18 -12.51 17.97
C HIS A 110 0.27 -12.16 17.56
N ILE A 111 0.65 -12.42 16.29
CA ILE A 111 1.94 -11.99 15.73
C ILE A 111 1.83 -10.55 15.21
N LEU A 112 0.78 -10.27 14.41
CA LEU A 112 0.58 -8.95 13.81
C LEU A 112 0.49 -7.82 14.82
N ASN A 113 -0.19 -8.08 15.96
CA ASN A 113 -0.45 -7.09 17.00
C ASN A 113 0.39 -7.31 18.26
N LYS A 114 1.47 -8.09 18.18
CA LYS A 114 2.31 -8.37 19.35
C LYS A 114 2.95 -7.08 19.88
N PRO A 115 2.76 -6.76 21.17
CA PRO A 115 3.49 -5.66 21.77
C PRO A 115 4.97 -6.04 21.93
N GLY A 116 5.86 -5.24 21.35
CA GLY A 116 7.31 -5.45 21.45
C GLY A 116 7.92 -6.17 20.24
N LYS A 117 9.10 -6.74 20.43
CA LYS A 117 9.86 -7.40 19.35
C LYS A 117 9.29 -8.79 19.04
N LEU A 118 9.26 -9.15 17.78
CA LEU A 118 8.98 -10.51 17.32
C LEU A 118 10.21 -11.40 17.61
N SER A 119 9.98 -12.67 17.95
CA SER A 119 11.04 -13.70 17.91
C SER A 119 11.42 -13.99 16.46
N ASP A 120 12.51 -14.73 16.24
CA ASP A 120 12.95 -15.09 14.89
C ASP A 120 11.90 -15.93 14.16
N ASP A 121 11.23 -16.87 14.85
CA ASP A 121 10.15 -17.67 14.27
C ASP A 121 8.92 -16.81 13.93
N GLU A 122 8.52 -15.90 14.81
CA GLU A 122 7.42 -14.97 14.56
C GLU A 122 7.75 -14.01 13.41
N PHE A 123 9.00 -13.56 13.32
CA PHE A 123 9.45 -12.72 12.23
C PHE A 123 9.47 -13.48 10.91
N ALA A 124 9.83 -14.78 10.92
CA ALA A 124 9.72 -15.63 9.75
C ALA A 124 8.27 -15.73 9.24
N VAL A 125 7.29 -15.84 10.15
CA VAL A 125 5.86 -15.79 9.80
C VAL A 125 5.48 -14.41 9.27
N MET A 126 5.90 -13.33 9.92
CA MET A 126 5.61 -11.95 9.50
C MET A 126 6.13 -11.65 8.08
N ARG A 127 7.33 -12.13 7.72
CA ARG A 127 7.90 -11.92 6.38
C ARG A 127 7.03 -12.46 5.24
N ASN A 128 6.19 -13.47 5.51
CA ASN A 128 5.31 -14.04 4.51
C ASN A 128 4.27 -13.05 3.96
N HIS A 129 4.01 -11.90 4.66
CA HIS A 129 3.02 -10.94 4.18
C HIS A 129 3.31 -10.44 2.77
N ALA A 130 4.58 -10.31 2.38
CA ALA A 130 4.97 -9.84 1.04
C ALA A 130 4.53 -10.87 -0.03
N ALA A 131 4.89 -12.15 0.15
CA ALA A 131 4.41 -13.21 -0.74
C ALA A 131 2.89 -13.34 -0.75
N LEU A 132 2.24 -13.23 0.43
CA LEU A 132 0.79 -13.30 0.57
C LEU A 132 0.08 -12.11 -0.11
N SER A 133 0.70 -10.92 -0.18
CA SER A 133 0.15 -9.79 -0.92
C SER A 133 0.06 -10.09 -2.43
N GLY A 134 1.13 -10.64 -3.02
CA GLY A 134 1.10 -11.12 -4.39
C GLY A 134 0.08 -12.24 -4.61
N GLN A 135 0.04 -13.21 -3.71
CA GLN A 135 -0.91 -14.33 -3.78
C GLN A 135 -2.38 -13.87 -3.75
N ILE A 136 -2.74 -12.88 -2.94
CA ILE A 136 -4.11 -12.32 -2.90
C ILE A 136 -4.47 -11.72 -4.27
N ILE A 137 -3.57 -10.99 -4.91
CA ILE A 137 -3.78 -10.42 -6.24
C ILE A 137 -4.05 -11.52 -7.27
N GLU A 138 -3.27 -12.61 -7.23
CA GLU A 138 -3.40 -13.75 -8.15
C GLU A 138 -4.70 -14.54 -7.91
N GLU A 139 -4.98 -14.93 -6.67
CA GLU A 139 -6.15 -15.73 -6.32
C GLU A 139 -7.46 -15.02 -6.66
N GLN A 140 -7.53 -13.73 -6.41
CA GLN A 140 -8.71 -12.93 -6.73
C GLN A 140 -8.75 -12.49 -8.20
N LYS A 141 -7.70 -12.80 -8.98
CA LYS A 141 -7.55 -12.36 -10.38
C LYS A 141 -7.83 -10.86 -10.52
N LEU A 142 -7.18 -10.08 -9.67
CA LEU A 142 -7.40 -8.63 -9.67
C LEU A 142 -6.93 -8.02 -11.00
N PRO A 143 -7.73 -7.13 -11.62
CA PRO A 143 -7.38 -6.50 -12.89
C PRO A 143 -6.36 -5.37 -12.68
N VAL A 144 -5.14 -5.74 -12.31
CA VAL A 144 -4.01 -4.82 -12.11
C VAL A 144 -2.84 -5.18 -13.03
N GLU A 145 -1.99 -4.22 -13.29
CA GLU A 145 -0.79 -4.38 -14.10
C GLU A 145 0.22 -5.33 -13.41
N ALA A 146 0.96 -6.12 -14.20
CA ALA A 146 1.93 -7.08 -13.66
C ALA A 146 2.98 -6.43 -12.73
N ILE A 147 3.32 -5.15 -12.96
CA ILE A 147 4.25 -4.41 -12.11
C ILE A 147 3.64 -4.09 -10.73
N VAL A 148 2.32 -3.88 -10.63
CA VAL A 148 1.61 -3.70 -9.35
C VAL A 148 1.76 -4.95 -8.48
N HIS A 149 1.58 -6.14 -9.08
CA HIS A 149 1.84 -7.41 -8.40
C HIS A 149 3.29 -7.52 -7.92
N LYS A 150 4.26 -7.17 -8.79
CA LYS A 150 5.69 -7.18 -8.43
C LYS A 150 6.00 -6.24 -7.26
N ILE A 151 5.45 -5.01 -7.26
CA ILE A 151 5.62 -4.08 -6.15
C ILE A 151 5.06 -4.69 -4.86
N ALA A 152 3.85 -5.24 -4.90
CA ALA A 152 3.21 -5.83 -3.73
C ALA A 152 3.98 -7.04 -3.17
N ARG A 153 4.57 -7.88 -4.04
CA ARG A 153 5.31 -9.07 -3.64
C ARG A 153 6.75 -8.76 -3.20
N HIS A 154 7.42 -7.79 -3.86
CA HIS A 154 8.87 -7.62 -3.75
C HIS A 154 9.31 -6.36 -2.99
N HIS A 155 8.40 -5.66 -2.30
CA HIS A 155 8.71 -4.41 -1.60
C HIS A 155 9.73 -4.57 -0.43
N HIS A 156 10.03 -5.79 -0.04
CA HIS A 156 11.08 -6.12 0.93
C HIS A 156 12.32 -6.74 0.29
N GLU A 157 12.40 -6.81 -1.04
CA GLU A 157 13.62 -7.23 -1.70
C GLU A 157 14.73 -6.20 -1.54
N ARG A 158 15.96 -6.66 -1.58
CA ARG A 158 17.14 -5.82 -1.40
C ARG A 158 18.14 -6.10 -2.54
N ILE A 159 18.83 -5.07 -2.97
CA ILE A 159 19.83 -5.15 -4.09
C ILE A 159 20.91 -6.18 -3.81
N ASP A 160 21.27 -6.41 -2.54
CA ASP A 160 22.26 -7.38 -2.12
C ASP A 160 21.73 -8.84 -2.06
N GLY A 161 20.46 -9.07 -2.39
CA GLY A 161 19.80 -10.37 -2.32
C GLY A 161 19.48 -10.87 -0.90
N SER A 162 19.68 -10.03 0.13
CA SER A 162 19.31 -10.37 1.52
C SER A 162 17.84 -10.08 1.84
N GLY A 163 17.08 -9.57 0.84
CA GLY A 163 15.65 -9.31 0.96
C GLY A 163 14.81 -10.57 0.93
N TYR A 164 13.50 -10.41 0.83
CA TYR A 164 12.52 -11.50 0.75
C TYR A 164 11.31 -11.04 -0.06
N PRO A 165 10.46 -11.95 -0.60
CA PRO A 165 10.44 -13.40 -0.39
C PRO A 165 11.33 -14.21 -1.36
N ASP A 166 11.73 -13.64 -2.50
CA ASP A 166 12.33 -14.39 -3.60
C ASP A 166 13.87 -14.21 -3.69
N HIS A 167 14.48 -13.42 -2.81
CA HIS A 167 15.92 -13.14 -2.73
C HIS A 167 16.51 -12.64 -4.07
N LEU A 168 15.78 -11.70 -4.70
CA LEU A 168 16.17 -11.11 -5.98
C LEU A 168 17.49 -10.32 -5.87
N LYS A 169 18.29 -10.35 -6.95
CA LYS A 169 19.55 -9.60 -7.10
C LYS A 169 19.50 -8.69 -8.30
#